data_08a94466d0155d858f8a275bc5b965f8
#
_entry.id   08a94466d0155d858f8a275bc5b965f8
#
_cell.length_a   1.000
_cell.length_b   1.000
_cell.length_c   1.000
_cell.angle_alpha   90.00
_cell.angle_beta   90.00
_cell.angle_gamma   90.00
#
_symmetry.space_group_name_H-M   'P 1'
#
loop_
_entity.id
_entity.type
_entity.pdbx_description
1 polymer ?
#
loop_
_entity_poly.entity_id
_entity_poly.type
_entity_poly.pdbx_seq_one_letter_code
_entity_poly.pdbx_strand_id
1 'polypeptide(L)'
;IPEIELPGHAVAALTSYPWLGCKGEGYEVRRRWGISKEVFCPGKETTFEFLQNVFAEVLELFPSEFIHIGGDECPKDSWKQCPLCQERIRTEGLKDEFELQSYTVRRMEKWLREHGRKIIGWDEILEGGVSPTATVMSWRGSKGGIAAAKAGNHVIMAPNVHCYLDYYQTKTPTKEPMAIGGYVPMRKVYELDPYDQLTPGERAYILGVQG
;
A
#
# COMPACT_ATOMS: atom_id res chain seq x y z
N ILE A 1 11.48 -8.53 -5.16
CA ILE A 1 10.64 -7.33 -5.39
C ILE A 1 10.90 -6.40 -4.22
N PRO A 2 11.46 -5.19 -4.43
CA PRO A 2 11.59 -4.21 -3.37
C PRO A 2 10.24 -3.56 -3.06
N GLU A 3 10.06 -3.15 -1.80
CA GLU A 3 8.91 -2.39 -1.34
C GLU A 3 9.37 -1.03 -0.82
N ILE A 4 8.79 0.03 -1.37
CA ILE A 4 9.04 1.43 -1.00
C ILE A 4 7.70 2.09 -0.72
N GLU A 5 7.46 2.40 0.52
CA GLU A 5 6.18 2.87 1.02
C GLU A 5 5.80 4.28 0.55
N LEU A 6 4.57 4.40 0.04
CA LEU A 6 3.90 5.68 -0.25
C LEU A 6 2.36 5.52 -0.21
N PRO A 7 1.60 6.57 0.14
CA PRO A 7 2.03 7.81 0.82
C PRO A 7 2.11 7.65 2.33
N GLY A 8 1.66 6.51 2.88
CA GLY A 8 1.72 6.15 4.29
C GLY A 8 3.12 5.68 4.72
N HIS A 9 3.23 5.24 5.97
CA HIS A 9 4.46 4.68 6.56
C HIS A 9 5.75 5.51 6.35
N ALA A 10 5.61 6.83 6.17
CA ALA A 10 6.64 7.76 5.73
C ALA A 10 7.41 8.45 6.86
N VAL A 11 7.14 8.12 8.14
CA VAL A 11 7.64 8.93 9.28
C VAL A 11 9.17 9.01 9.33
N ALA A 12 9.89 7.95 9.00
CA ALA A 12 11.36 7.97 8.96
C ALA A 12 11.87 8.98 7.91
N ALA A 13 11.28 8.97 6.71
CA ALA A 13 11.60 9.94 5.67
C ALA A 13 11.22 11.37 6.09
N LEU A 14 10.04 11.56 6.69
CA LEU A 14 9.57 12.88 7.15
C LEU A 14 10.42 13.43 8.30
N THR A 15 10.99 12.58 9.14
CA THR A 15 11.91 13.01 10.21
C THR A 15 13.22 13.52 9.62
N SER A 16 13.72 12.87 8.57
CA SER A 16 14.95 13.25 7.87
C SER A 16 14.75 14.43 6.90
N TYR A 17 13.58 14.49 6.25
CA TYR A 17 13.21 15.46 5.21
C TYR A 17 11.84 16.06 5.51
N PRO A 18 11.71 16.94 6.52
CA PRO A 18 10.40 17.43 7.00
C PRO A 18 9.57 18.14 5.95
N TRP A 19 10.21 18.74 4.97
CA TRP A 19 9.51 19.45 3.88
C TRP A 19 8.64 18.56 3.00
N LEU A 20 8.80 17.22 3.06
CA LEU A 20 7.99 16.25 2.32
C LEU A 20 6.60 16.03 2.93
N GLY A 21 6.40 16.43 4.17
CA GLY A 21 5.12 16.32 4.86
C GLY A 21 4.31 17.63 4.86
N CYS A 22 3.04 17.53 5.25
CA CYS A 22 2.12 18.67 5.25
C CYS A 22 2.53 19.78 6.24
N LYS A 23 3.10 19.42 7.40
CA LYS A 23 3.52 20.38 8.43
C LYS A 23 4.85 21.07 8.08
N GLY A 24 5.74 20.41 7.38
CA GLY A 24 7.05 20.90 7.03
C GLY A 24 8.11 20.83 8.15
N GLU A 25 7.72 20.51 9.37
CA GLU A 25 8.59 20.39 10.55
C GLU A 25 7.97 19.54 11.64
N GLY A 26 8.72 19.26 12.72
CA GLY A 26 8.20 18.65 13.94
C GLY A 26 7.85 17.17 13.83
N TYR A 27 8.49 16.44 12.92
CA TYR A 27 8.35 15.00 12.80
C TYR A 27 9.39 14.29 13.67
N GLU A 28 8.95 13.25 14.39
CA GLU A 28 9.82 12.43 15.23
C GLU A 28 9.72 10.95 14.83
N VAL A 29 10.86 10.24 14.90
CA VAL A 29 10.91 8.80 14.67
C VAL A 29 10.00 8.07 15.66
N ARG A 30 9.19 7.17 15.14
CA ARG A 30 8.28 6.38 15.97
C ARG A 30 9.02 5.37 16.85
N ARG A 31 8.53 5.24 18.09
CA ARG A 31 9.04 4.28 19.08
C ARG A 31 8.00 3.27 19.54
N ARG A 32 6.82 3.28 18.90
CA ARG A 32 5.69 2.40 19.24
C ARG A 32 5.02 1.90 17.98
N TRP A 33 4.38 0.75 18.08
CA TRP A 33 3.56 0.19 17.01
C TRP A 33 2.36 1.06 16.66
N GLY A 34 1.82 0.82 15.50
CA GLY A 34 0.58 1.42 15.03
C GLY A 34 0.76 2.33 13.82
N ILE A 35 -0.36 2.75 13.28
CA ILE A 35 -0.45 3.61 12.11
C ILE A 35 -0.10 5.05 12.49
N SER A 36 0.71 5.72 11.69
CA SER A 36 1.00 7.14 11.85
C SER A 36 0.05 8.00 11.03
N LYS A 37 -0.37 9.13 11.59
CA LYS A 37 -1.10 10.17 10.84
C LYS A 37 -0.19 11.05 9.97
N GLU A 38 1.12 10.91 10.15
CA GLU A 38 2.13 11.64 9.40
C GLU A 38 2.46 10.88 8.11
N VAL A 39 2.06 11.46 6.99
CA VAL A 39 2.18 10.88 5.65
C VAL A 39 2.79 11.89 4.69
N PHE A 40 3.29 11.45 3.55
CA PHE A 40 3.76 12.37 2.52
C PHE A 40 2.68 13.36 2.10
N CYS A 41 3.11 14.54 1.63
CA CYS A 41 2.23 15.60 1.17
C CYS A 41 2.12 15.60 -0.37
N PRO A 42 1.07 15.04 -0.96
CA PRO A 42 0.90 15.03 -2.42
C PRO A 42 0.48 16.39 -3.00
N GLY A 43 0.27 17.39 -2.16
CA GLY A 43 0.12 18.78 -2.60
C GLY A 43 1.43 19.40 -3.09
N LYS A 44 2.59 18.83 -2.75
CA LYS A 44 3.92 19.35 -3.08
C LYS A 44 4.56 18.59 -4.23
N GLU A 45 5.08 19.28 -5.23
CA GLU A 45 5.84 18.65 -6.32
C GLU A 45 7.15 18.02 -5.81
N THR A 46 7.80 18.65 -4.84
CA THR A 46 9.03 18.15 -4.23
C THR A 46 8.86 16.75 -3.60
N THR A 47 7.65 16.38 -3.19
CA THR A 47 7.36 15.01 -2.73
C THR A 47 7.50 14.00 -3.86
N PHE A 48 6.97 14.32 -5.04
CA PHE A 48 7.07 13.43 -6.20
C PHE A 48 8.50 13.36 -6.73
N GLU A 49 9.21 14.49 -6.79
CA GLU A 49 10.63 14.53 -7.17
C GLU A 49 11.49 13.67 -6.24
N PHE A 50 11.26 13.77 -4.93
CA PHE A 50 11.95 12.92 -3.95
C PHE A 50 11.67 11.44 -4.17
N LEU A 51 10.40 11.05 -4.31
CA LEU A 51 10.00 9.66 -4.55
C LEU A 51 10.60 9.12 -5.86
N GLN A 52 10.58 9.91 -6.92
CA GLN A 52 11.19 9.54 -8.21
C GLN A 52 12.70 9.32 -8.08
N ASN A 53 13.41 10.17 -7.33
CA ASN A 53 14.84 9.99 -7.08
C ASN A 53 15.13 8.72 -6.29
N VAL A 54 14.34 8.44 -5.24
CA VAL A 54 14.45 7.18 -4.48
C VAL A 54 14.21 5.97 -5.38
N PHE A 55 13.15 6.01 -6.19
CA PHE A 55 12.88 4.91 -7.11
C PHE A 55 13.97 4.76 -8.18
N ALA A 56 14.55 5.86 -8.68
CA ALA A 56 15.65 5.77 -9.65
C ALA A 56 16.81 4.94 -9.10
N GLU A 57 17.23 5.19 -7.85
CA GLU A 57 18.27 4.39 -7.19
C GLU A 57 17.83 2.93 -6.96
N VAL A 58 16.59 2.72 -6.55
CA VAL A 58 16.03 1.37 -6.36
C VAL A 58 16.03 0.57 -7.65
N LEU A 59 15.69 1.20 -8.78
CA LEU A 59 15.67 0.54 -10.09
C LEU A 59 17.05 0.10 -10.59
N GLU A 60 18.11 0.82 -10.20
CA GLU A 60 19.49 0.42 -10.49
C GLU A 60 19.91 -0.80 -9.66
N LEU A 61 19.44 -0.89 -8.41
CA LEU A 61 19.83 -1.96 -7.47
C LEU A 61 19.02 -3.25 -7.67
N PHE A 62 17.76 -3.14 -8.10
CA PHE A 62 16.84 -4.27 -8.19
C PHE A 62 16.32 -4.47 -9.62
N PRO A 63 16.64 -5.60 -10.26
CA PRO A 63 16.23 -5.87 -11.65
C PRO A 63 14.78 -6.34 -11.78
N SER A 64 14.01 -6.38 -10.70
CA SER A 64 12.62 -6.85 -10.68
C SER A 64 11.74 -6.05 -11.63
N GLU A 65 10.91 -6.72 -12.41
CA GLU A 65 9.87 -6.10 -13.22
C GLU A 65 8.83 -5.36 -12.34
N PHE A 66 8.63 -5.83 -11.09
CA PHE A 66 7.68 -5.28 -10.15
C PHE A 66 8.36 -4.49 -9.05
N ILE A 67 7.70 -3.41 -8.66
CA ILE A 67 8.02 -2.59 -7.48
C ILE A 67 6.77 -2.55 -6.60
N HIS A 68 6.90 -2.93 -5.35
CA HIS A 68 5.82 -2.77 -4.38
C HIS A 68 5.88 -1.36 -3.80
N ILE A 69 4.76 -0.66 -3.84
CA ILE A 69 4.67 0.76 -3.44
C ILE A 69 3.97 0.96 -2.09
N GLY A 70 3.66 -0.11 -1.37
CA GLY A 70 2.84 -0.04 -0.17
C GLY A 70 1.41 0.38 -0.50
N GLY A 71 1.01 1.55 -0.07
CA GLY A 71 -0.30 2.15 -0.35
C GLY A 71 -1.32 1.93 0.76
N ASP A 72 -0.95 1.16 1.78
CA ASP A 72 -1.78 0.83 2.93
C ASP A 72 -1.72 1.90 4.02
N GLU A 73 -2.68 1.79 4.93
CA GLU A 73 -2.72 2.50 6.21
C GLU A 73 -2.35 3.99 6.11
N CYS A 74 -2.85 4.68 5.10
CA CYS A 74 -2.62 6.09 4.86
C CYS A 74 -3.76 6.96 5.41
N PRO A 75 -3.66 7.49 6.65
CA PRO A 75 -4.67 8.38 7.20
C PRO A 75 -4.75 9.70 6.43
N LYS A 76 -5.96 10.24 6.31
CA LYS A 76 -6.26 11.46 5.53
C LYS A 76 -6.27 12.73 6.37
N ASP A 77 -6.02 12.61 7.69
CA ASP A 77 -6.13 13.73 8.65
C ASP A 77 -5.27 14.92 8.25
N SER A 78 -4.00 14.68 7.90
CA SER A 78 -3.05 15.73 7.51
C SER A 78 -3.47 16.40 6.20
N TRP A 79 -3.98 15.65 5.24
CA TRP A 79 -4.38 16.18 3.93
C TRP A 79 -5.62 17.06 4.01
N LYS A 80 -6.60 16.70 4.87
CA LYS A 80 -7.82 17.49 5.09
C LYS A 80 -7.53 18.91 5.57
N GLN A 81 -6.43 19.08 6.30
CA GLN A 81 -6.04 20.36 6.88
C GLN A 81 -4.94 21.07 6.08
N CYS A 82 -4.35 20.42 5.10
CA CYS A 82 -3.25 20.98 4.32
C CYS A 82 -3.75 21.80 3.13
N PRO A 83 -3.50 23.12 3.08
CA PRO A 83 -3.94 23.94 1.95
C PRO A 83 -3.43 23.46 0.60
N LEU A 84 -2.20 22.94 0.52
CA LEU A 84 -1.61 22.43 -0.71
C LEU A 84 -2.28 21.14 -1.20
N CYS A 85 -2.67 20.25 -0.26
CA CYS A 85 -3.42 19.04 -0.62
C CYS A 85 -4.83 19.39 -1.10
N GLN A 86 -5.52 20.32 -0.43
CA GLN A 86 -6.84 20.79 -0.82
C GLN A 86 -6.80 21.52 -2.17
N GLU A 87 -5.76 22.30 -2.41
CA GLU A 87 -5.52 22.94 -3.72
C GLU A 87 -5.31 21.88 -4.81
N ARG A 88 -4.51 20.83 -4.54
CA ARG A 88 -4.31 19.73 -5.47
C ARG A 88 -5.62 19.01 -5.80
N ILE A 89 -6.43 18.71 -4.80
CA ILE A 89 -7.76 18.10 -4.98
C ILE A 89 -8.59 18.96 -5.94
N ARG A 90 -8.64 20.28 -5.70
CA ARG A 90 -9.41 21.21 -6.51
C ARG A 90 -8.89 21.32 -7.95
N THR A 91 -7.59 21.47 -8.14
CA THR A 91 -6.99 21.68 -9.46
C THR A 91 -6.99 20.44 -10.35
N GLU A 92 -6.86 19.26 -9.74
CA GLU A 92 -6.92 17.98 -10.45
C GLU A 92 -8.37 17.45 -10.59
N GLY A 93 -9.37 18.18 -10.09
CA GLY A 93 -10.77 17.80 -10.14
C GLY A 93 -11.08 16.51 -9.36
N LEU A 94 -10.35 16.26 -8.27
CA LEU A 94 -10.53 15.11 -7.42
C LEU A 94 -11.70 15.35 -6.46
N LYS A 95 -12.35 14.27 -6.08
CA LYS A 95 -13.55 14.32 -5.23
C LYS A 95 -13.20 14.53 -3.75
N ASP A 96 -12.14 13.88 -3.28
CA ASP A 96 -11.76 13.84 -1.88
C ASP A 96 -10.30 13.36 -1.70
N GLU A 97 -9.88 13.17 -0.44
CA GLU A 97 -8.56 12.68 -0.08
C GLU A 97 -8.31 11.21 -0.47
N PHE A 98 -9.35 10.40 -0.68
CA PHE A 98 -9.19 9.04 -1.19
C PHE A 98 -8.78 9.09 -2.67
N GLU A 99 -9.42 9.94 -3.46
CA GLU A 99 -8.97 10.18 -4.84
C GLU A 99 -7.61 10.87 -4.92
N LEU A 100 -7.22 11.67 -3.91
CA LEU A 100 -5.87 12.22 -3.80
C LEU A 100 -4.82 11.11 -3.59
N GLN A 101 -5.13 10.08 -2.81
CA GLN A 101 -4.26 8.91 -2.70
C GLN A 101 -4.13 8.19 -4.05
N SER A 102 -5.25 7.95 -4.72
CA SER A 102 -5.24 7.33 -6.04
C SER A 102 -4.51 8.17 -7.08
N TYR A 103 -4.63 9.48 -7.03
CA TYR A 103 -3.83 10.39 -7.85
C TYR A 103 -2.33 10.19 -7.61
N THR A 104 -1.92 10.11 -6.34
CA THR A 104 -0.53 9.90 -5.95
C THR A 104 -0.01 8.56 -6.49
N VAL A 105 -0.76 7.49 -6.29
CA VAL A 105 -0.45 6.15 -6.79
C VAL A 105 -0.32 6.16 -8.33
N ARG A 106 -1.34 6.67 -9.04
CA ARG A 106 -1.33 6.74 -10.51
C ARG A 106 -0.17 7.56 -11.07
N ARG A 107 0.19 8.65 -10.39
CA ARG A 107 1.31 9.49 -10.82
C ARG A 107 2.65 8.76 -10.71
N MET A 108 2.87 8.05 -9.60
CA MET A 108 4.07 7.25 -9.41
C MET A 108 4.08 6.00 -10.29
N GLU A 109 2.93 5.35 -10.48
CA GLU A 109 2.78 4.24 -11.43
C GLU A 109 3.15 4.66 -12.86
N LYS A 110 2.66 5.82 -13.31
CA LYS A 110 3.02 6.36 -14.63
C LYS A 110 4.52 6.48 -14.78
N TRP A 111 5.18 7.10 -13.81
CA TRP A 111 6.63 7.27 -13.82
C TRP A 111 7.37 5.91 -13.84
N LEU A 112 6.97 4.96 -12.99
CA LEU A 112 7.56 3.62 -12.96
C LEU A 112 7.36 2.87 -14.27
N ARG A 113 6.20 2.98 -14.90
CA ARG A 113 5.93 2.40 -16.22
C ARG A 113 6.83 2.98 -17.31
N GLU A 114 7.07 4.28 -17.30
CA GLU A 114 8.01 4.95 -18.23
C GLU A 114 9.44 4.42 -18.06
N HIS A 115 9.75 3.84 -16.88
CA HIS A 115 11.01 3.16 -16.58
C HIS A 115 10.94 1.63 -16.70
N GLY A 116 9.91 1.10 -17.36
CA GLY A 116 9.76 -0.33 -17.63
C GLY A 116 9.38 -1.18 -16.41
N ARG A 117 8.76 -0.60 -15.39
CA ARG A 117 8.34 -1.30 -14.17
C ARG A 117 6.82 -1.29 -14.00
N LYS A 118 6.31 -2.31 -13.33
CA LYS A 118 4.91 -2.44 -12.91
C LYS A 118 4.80 -2.28 -11.40
N ILE A 119 3.69 -1.76 -10.92
CA ILE A 119 3.45 -1.63 -9.48
C ILE A 119 2.72 -2.83 -8.90
N ILE A 120 3.03 -3.12 -7.64
CA ILE A 120 2.19 -3.86 -6.72
C ILE A 120 1.84 -2.89 -5.59
N GLY A 121 0.62 -2.94 -5.07
CA GLY A 121 0.25 -2.20 -3.88
C GLY A 121 -0.78 -2.96 -3.06
N TRP A 122 -0.82 -2.67 -1.76
CA TRP A 122 -1.83 -3.22 -0.87
C TRP A 122 -3.24 -2.83 -1.31
N ASP A 123 -4.25 -3.57 -0.91
CA ASP A 123 -5.61 -3.43 -1.47
C ASP A 123 -6.28 -2.07 -1.21
N GLU A 124 -5.71 -1.20 -0.38
CA GLU A 124 -6.12 0.20 -0.25
C GLU A 124 -5.94 1.02 -1.53
N ILE A 125 -5.09 0.60 -2.46
CA ILE A 125 -4.96 1.30 -3.74
C ILE A 125 -6.24 1.21 -4.59
N LEU A 126 -7.16 0.29 -4.26
CA LEU A 126 -8.49 0.22 -4.88
C LEU A 126 -9.39 1.41 -4.49
N GLU A 127 -9.14 2.02 -3.33
CA GLU A 127 -9.92 3.17 -2.83
C GLU A 127 -9.67 4.38 -3.73
N GLY A 128 -10.72 4.98 -4.29
CA GLY A 128 -10.59 6.11 -5.24
C GLY A 128 -10.16 5.72 -6.66
N GLY A 129 -10.04 4.43 -6.95
CA GLY A 129 -9.78 3.89 -8.30
C GLY A 129 -8.32 3.55 -8.57
N VAL A 130 -8.11 2.40 -9.19
CA VAL A 130 -6.79 1.82 -9.52
C VAL A 130 -6.65 1.69 -11.04
N SER A 131 -5.41 1.79 -11.52
CA SER A 131 -5.07 1.54 -12.92
C SER A 131 -5.24 0.05 -13.26
N PRO A 132 -5.67 -0.30 -14.48
CA PRO A 132 -5.78 -1.71 -14.90
C PRO A 132 -4.44 -2.43 -15.00
N THR A 133 -3.32 -1.71 -14.96
CA THR A 133 -1.96 -2.27 -15.03
C THR A 133 -1.35 -2.54 -13.66
N ALA A 134 -1.94 -2.03 -12.59
CA ALA A 134 -1.49 -2.28 -11.23
C ALA A 134 -1.85 -3.70 -10.76
N THR A 135 -0.95 -4.31 -9.99
CA THR A 135 -1.22 -5.55 -9.28
C THR A 135 -1.66 -5.23 -7.85
N VAL A 136 -2.71 -5.87 -7.38
CA VAL A 136 -3.28 -5.64 -6.06
C VAL A 136 -2.86 -6.77 -5.12
N MET A 137 -2.24 -6.42 -3.98
CA MET A 137 -1.97 -7.37 -2.90
C MET A 137 -3.06 -7.23 -1.83
N SER A 138 -3.87 -8.29 -1.68
CA SER A 138 -5.07 -8.26 -0.81
C SER A 138 -4.75 -8.81 0.57
N TRP A 139 -4.62 -7.93 1.58
CA TRP A 139 -4.28 -8.31 2.95
C TRP A 139 -5.44 -8.16 3.95
N ARG A 140 -6.36 -7.22 3.73
CA ARG A 140 -7.54 -7.01 4.60
C ARG A 140 -8.64 -8.08 4.39
N GLY A 141 -8.24 -9.34 4.22
CA GLY A 141 -9.06 -10.45 3.78
C GLY A 141 -9.04 -10.61 2.26
N SER A 142 -9.90 -11.50 1.72
CA SER A 142 -9.92 -11.80 0.28
C SER A 142 -10.78 -10.85 -0.55
N LYS A 143 -11.61 -10.01 0.06
CA LYS A 143 -12.60 -9.19 -0.67
C LYS A 143 -11.96 -8.21 -1.67
N GLY A 144 -10.87 -7.57 -1.28
CA GLY A 144 -10.13 -6.64 -2.16
C GLY A 144 -9.59 -7.36 -3.39
N GLY A 145 -8.96 -8.51 -3.19
CA GLY A 145 -8.44 -9.33 -4.28
C GLY A 145 -9.52 -9.86 -5.21
N ILE A 146 -10.66 -10.32 -4.66
CA ILE A 146 -11.81 -10.75 -5.46
C ILE A 146 -12.34 -9.58 -6.32
N ALA A 147 -12.47 -8.39 -5.75
CA ALA A 147 -12.92 -7.20 -6.48
C ALA A 147 -11.92 -6.81 -7.58
N ALA A 148 -10.62 -6.83 -7.29
CA ALA A 148 -9.56 -6.54 -8.25
C ALA A 148 -9.54 -7.55 -9.41
N ALA A 149 -9.61 -8.86 -9.13
CA ALA A 149 -9.67 -9.90 -10.16
C ALA A 149 -10.88 -9.75 -11.08
N LYS A 150 -12.06 -9.44 -10.52
CA LYS A 150 -13.28 -9.14 -11.30
C LYS A 150 -13.15 -7.88 -12.14
N ALA A 151 -12.35 -6.93 -11.74
CA ALA A 151 -12.04 -5.72 -12.50
C ALA A 151 -10.94 -5.93 -13.57
N GLY A 152 -10.28 -7.10 -13.58
CA GLY A 152 -9.23 -7.45 -14.54
C GLY A 152 -7.82 -7.06 -14.08
N ASN A 153 -7.63 -6.71 -12.81
CA ASN A 153 -6.31 -6.51 -12.23
C ASN A 153 -5.68 -7.83 -11.79
N HIS A 154 -4.38 -7.97 -11.96
CA HIS A 154 -3.64 -9.05 -11.31
C HIS A 154 -3.67 -8.92 -9.80
N VAL A 155 -3.65 -10.05 -9.09
CA VAL A 155 -3.84 -10.11 -7.65
C VAL A 155 -2.83 -11.07 -7.00
N ILE A 156 -2.29 -10.67 -5.87
CA ILE A 156 -1.60 -11.54 -4.91
C ILE A 156 -2.49 -11.62 -3.67
N MET A 157 -2.87 -12.83 -3.28
CA MET A 157 -3.69 -13.04 -2.08
C MET A 157 -2.79 -13.16 -0.85
N ALA A 158 -2.94 -12.24 0.10
CA ALA A 158 -2.23 -12.24 1.38
C ALA A 158 -3.19 -11.98 2.56
N PRO A 159 -4.39 -12.62 2.60
CA PRO A 159 -5.39 -12.29 3.60
C PRO A 159 -4.86 -12.55 5.02
N ASN A 160 -4.83 -11.51 5.84
CA ASN A 160 -4.24 -11.53 7.18
C ASN A 160 -4.79 -12.63 8.09
N VAL A 161 -6.06 -12.99 7.92
CA VAL A 161 -6.72 -14.07 8.69
C VAL A 161 -6.27 -15.47 8.29
N HIS A 162 -5.44 -15.63 7.25
CA HIS A 162 -4.92 -16.90 6.77
C HIS A 162 -3.40 -16.90 6.59
N CYS A 163 -2.83 -15.76 6.18
CA CYS A 163 -1.46 -15.66 5.69
C CYS A 163 -0.50 -14.98 6.67
N TYR A 164 -0.99 -14.23 7.68
CA TYR A 164 -0.13 -13.55 8.64
C TYR A 164 0.38 -14.51 9.70
N LEU A 165 1.52 -15.14 9.40
CA LEU A 165 2.14 -16.17 10.24
C LEU A 165 2.83 -15.59 11.48
N ASP A 166 2.92 -14.26 11.57
CA ASP A 166 3.33 -13.49 12.75
C ASP A 166 2.22 -13.33 13.81
N TYR A 167 0.99 -13.80 13.51
CA TYR A 167 -0.11 -13.85 14.46
C TYR A 167 0.02 -15.07 15.41
N TYR A 168 -0.66 -14.99 16.56
CA TYR A 168 -0.69 -16.11 17.51
C TYR A 168 -1.26 -17.38 16.86
N GLN A 169 -0.62 -18.51 17.14
CA GLN A 169 -1.05 -19.83 16.63
C GLN A 169 -1.99 -20.55 17.61
N THR A 170 -1.98 -20.15 18.89
CA THR A 170 -2.86 -20.71 19.91
C THR A 170 -3.78 -19.64 20.51
N LYS A 171 -4.80 -20.08 21.26
CA LYS A 171 -5.69 -19.20 22.02
C LYS A 171 -5.10 -18.82 23.39
N THR A 172 -3.85 -19.18 23.66
CA THR A 172 -3.18 -18.91 24.91
C THR A 172 -1.89 -18.10 24.65
N PRO A 173 -2.00 -16.78 24.38
CA PRO A 173 -0.88 -15.92 24.01
C PRO A 173 0.29 -15.94 25.00
N THR A 174 0.01 -16.22 26.28
CA THR A 174 1.05 -16.29 27.33
C THR A 174 2.01 -17.49 27.18
N LYS A 175 1.71 -18.42 26.29
CA LYS A 175 2.54 -19.61 26.00
C LYS A 175 3.34 -19.47 24.70
N GLU A 176 3.24 -18.34 24.05
CA GLU A 176 3.91 -18.04 22.78
C GLU A 176 4.77 -16.79 22.92
N PRO A 177 5.78 -16.59 22.06
CA PRO A 177 6.43 -15.30 21.92
C PRO A 177 5.42 -14.19 21.62
N MET A 178 5.73 -12.96 22.06
CA MET A 178 4.86 -11.83 21.83
C MET A 178 4.68 -11.59 20.34
N ALA A 179 3.42 -11.59 19.90
CA ALA A 179 3.01 -11.23 18.54
C ALA A 179 2.23 -9.92 18.52
N ILE A 180 2.03 -9.33 17.35
CA ILE A 180 1.27 -8.09 17.19
C ILE A 180 -0.22 -8.26 17.59
N GLY A 181 -0.71 -9.49 17.54
CA GLY A 181 -2.11 -9.85 17.82
C GLY A 181 -2.60 -10.89 16.83
N GLY A 182 -3.92 -10.95 16.65
CA GLY A 182 -4.55 -11.90 15.73
C GLY A 182 -4.48 -13.36 16.20
N TYR A 183 -5.06 -14.26 15.39
CA TYR A 183 -5.04 -15.70 15.64
C TYR A 183 -5.11 -16.45 14.32
N VAL A 184 -4.00 -17.05 13.90
CA VAL A 184 -3.88 -17.80 12.65
C VAL A 184 -3.25 -19.17 12.95
N PRO A 185 -4.03 -20.15 13.45
CA PRO A 185 -3.53 -21.50 13.62
C PRO A 185 -3.31 -22.15 12.25
N MET A 186 -2.44 -23.15 12.17
CA MET A 186 -2.09 -23.87 10.94
C MET A 186 -3.34 -24.30 10.13
N ARG A 187 -4.41 -24.74 10.79
CA ARG A 187 -5.66 -25.11 10.14
C ARG A 187 -6.23 -23.96 9.31
N LYS A 188 -6.18 -22.73 9.82
CA LYS A 188 -6.64 -21.53 9.11
C LYS A 188 -5.86 -21.28 7.83
N VAL A 189 -4.53 -21.52 7.84
CA VAL A 189 -3.70 -21.38 6.63
C VAL A 189 -4.16 -22.36 5.55
N TYR A 190 -4.45 -23.61 5.91
CA TYR A 190 -4.94 -24.64 4.97
C TYR A 190 -6.39 -24.43 4.50
N GLU A 191 -7.18 -23.62 5.18
CA GLU A 191 -8.56 -23.30 4.78
C GLU A 191 -8.61 -22.25 3.67
N LEU A 192 -7.50 -21.59 3.32
CA LEU A 192 -7.47 -20.58 2.28
C LEU A 192 -7.70 -21.20 0.90
N ASP A 193 -8.78 -20.79 0.25
CA ASP A 193 -8.97 -20.94 -1.19
C ASP A 193 -8.78 -19.55 -1.87
N PRO A 194 -7.65 -19.33 -2.58
CA PRO A 194 -7.40 -18.05 -3.23
C PRO A 194 -8.33 -17.79 -4.42
N TYR A 195 -9.10 -18.79 -4.86
CA TYR A 195 -10.01 -18.72 -6.00
C TYR A 195 -11.48 -18.64 -5.59
N ASP A 196 -11.77 -18.59 -4.30
CA ASP A 196 -13.16 -18.50 -3.81
C ASP A 196 -13.91 -17.34 -4.49
N GLN A 197 -15.17 -17.59 -4.86
CA GLN A 197 -16.06 -16.62 -5.52
C GLN A 197 -15.58 -16.08 -6.88
N LEU A 198 -14.59 -16.72 -7.52
CA LEU A 198 -14.08 -16.33 -8.83
C LEU A 198 -14.48 -17.37 -9.89
N THR A 199 -14.93 -16.87 -11.04
CA THR A 199 -15.15 -17.68 -12.23
C THR A 199 -13.81 -18.18 -12.81
N PRO A 200 -13.81 -19.24 -13.66
CA PRO A 200 -12.58 -19.73 -14.28
C PRO A 200 -11.76 -18.65 -15.02
N GLY A 201 -12.43 -17.69 -15.66
CA GLY A 201 -11.75 -16.59 -16.34
C GLY A 201 -11.11 -15.60 -15.36
N GLU A 202 -11.78 -15.29 -14.24
CA GLU A 202 -11.27 -14.36 -13.23
C GLU A 202 -10.10 -14.96 -12.43
N ARG A 203 -10.05 -16.29 -12.28
CA ARG A 203 -8.94 -17.01 -11.61
C ARG A 203 -7.60 -16.78 -12.29
N ALA A 204 -7.59 -16.50 -13.60
CA ALA A 204 -6.36 -16.21 -14.34
C ALA A 204 -5.65 -14.93 -13.87
N TYR A 205 -6.34 -14.04 -13.17
CA TYR A 205 -5.76 -12.85 -12.58
C TYR A 205 -5.06 -13.09 -11.23
N ILE A 206 -5.30 -14.24 -10.58
CA ILE A 206 -4.62 -14.58 -9.33
C ILE A 206 -3.23 -15.11 -9.64
N LEU A 207 -2.20 -14.31 -9.30
CA LEU A 207 -0.79 -14.68 -9.50
C LEU A 207 -0.30 -15.69 -8.46
N GLY A 208 -0.87 -15.65 -7.26
CA GLY A 208 -0.49 -16.55 -6.18
C GLY A 208 -0.91 -16.04 -4.80
N VAL A 209 -0.29 -16.64 -3.79
CA VAL A 209 -0.51 -16.34 -2.37
C VAL A 209 0.83 -15.97 -1.74
N GLN A 210 0.81 -15.00 -0.82
CA GLN A 210 1.96 -14.59 -0.02
C GLN A 210 1.58 -14.60 1.46
N GLY A 211 2.47 -15.15 2.30
CA GLY A 211 2.37 -15.18 3.75
C GLY A 211 3.64 -14.68 4.43
#